data_c70c756fdc66ad9f782af5db7c9cbde0
#
_entry.id   c70c756fdc66ad9f782af5db7c9cbde0
#
_cell.length_a   1.000
_cell.length_b   1.000
_cell.length_c   1.000
_cell.angle_alpha   90.00
_cell.angle_beta   90.00
_cell.angle_gamma   90.00
#
_symmetry.space_group_name_H-M   'P 1'
#
loop_
_entity.id
_entity.type
_entity.pdbx_description
1 polymer ?
#
loop_
_entity_poly.entity_id
_entity_poly.type
_entity_poly.pdbx_seq_one_letter_code
_entity_poly.pdbx_strand_id
1 'polypeptide(L)'
;MTRPAAQTDTSPPQQTEAAAPPKQSLPTKAVRWWWIVALLGSLGLLIGSALVASDHQLHGVELTFFHAINNWPDRLYYPFLAASIVSESLWIAVAVVIVTFVAKLYRLAWQVAAATVAGYGTTFIIRHFVARPRPPQLLTDVHARVHDTALGFPSGHAMISTVIVLLLWSYLPRGWRWLTLLIIPAMALSRVYLGTHAPLDVVGGFAIGLGVVAVMRLLPLRLRQSLRFD
;
A
#
# COMPACT_ATOMS: atom_id res chain seq x y z
N MET A 1 -58.13 8.36 54.83
CA MET A 1 -57.12 8.92 53.88
C MET A 1 -56.06 7.85 53.62
N THR A 2 -56.24 7.08 52.56
CA THR A 2 -55.32 5.98 52.16
C THR A 2 -54.45 6.46 51.00
N ARG A 3 -53.13 6.48 51.19
CA ARG A 3 -52.15 6.79 50.16
C ARG A 3 -52.10 5.63 49.14
N PRO A 4 -52.09 5.92 47.84
CA PRO A 4 -51.84 4.88 46.85
C PRO A 4 -50.34 4.49 46.83
N ALA A 5 -50.08 3.20 46.68
CA ALA A 5 -48.75 2.59 46.54
C ALA A 5 -48.12 2.98 45.19
N ALA A 6 -46.83 3.34 45.25
CA ALA A 6 -46.04 3.60 44.07
C ALA A 6 -45.78 2.27 43.33
N GLN A 7 -46.19 2.20 42.05
CA GLN A 7 -45.83 1.13 41.12
C GLN A 7 -44.37 1.32 40.70
N THR A 8 -43.51 0.41 41.08
CA THR A 8 -42.13 0.30 40.56
C THR A 8 -42.20 -0.25 39.14
N ASP A 9 -41.81 0.59 38.18
CA ASP A 9 -41.60 0.21 36.78
C ASP A 9 -40.39 -0.76 36.68
N THR A 10 -40.67 -2.01 36.42
CA THR A 10 -39.69 -3.09 36.21
C THR A 10 -39.46 -3.38 34.73
N SER A 11 -39.32 -2.34 33.93
CA SER A 11 -38.94 -2.53 32.51
C SER A 11 -37.52 -3.09 32.44
N PRO A 12 -37.28 -4.20 31.74
CA PRO A 12 -35.91 -4.69 31.60
C PRO A 12 -35.07 -3.73 30.79
N PRO A 13 -33.74 -3.63 31.08
CA PRO A 13 -32.85 -2.73 30.38
C PRO A 13 -32.85 -3.05 28.88
N GLN A 14 -33.16 -2.06 28.07
CA GLN A 14 -33.04 -2.15 26.61
C GLN A 14 -31.60 -2.54 26.28
N GLN A 15 -31.39 -3.75 25.77
CA GLN A 15 -30.14 -4.17 25.18
C GLN A 15 -29.86 -3.24 24.01
N THR A 16 -28.83 -2.41 24.17
CA THR A 16 -28.30 -1.58 23.08
C THR A 16 -27.82 -2.55 21.99
N GLU A 17 -28.68 -2.76 20.98
CA GLU A 17 -28.37 -3.59 19.82
C GLU A 17 -27.12 -2.98 19.16
N ALA A 18 -26.00 -3.68 19.27
CA ALA A 18 -24.75 -3.28 18.67
C ALA A 18 -25.00 -3.09 17.18
N ALA A 19 -24.86 -1.85 16.70
CA ALA A 19 -25.09 -1.49 15.31
C ALA A 19 -24.34 -2.44 14.38
N ALA A 20 -25.07 -3.20 13.59
CA ALA A 20 -24.51 -4.13 12.61
C ALA A 20 -23.53 -3.36 11.69
N PRO A 21 -22.36 -3.93 11.38
CA PRO A 21 -21.38 -3.26 10.53
C PRO A 21 -22.04 -2.89 9.18
N PRO A 22 -21.74 -1.69 8.64
CA PRO A 22 -22.39 -1.19 7.44
C PRO A 22 -22.29 -2.21 6.31
N LYS A 23 -23.44 -2.61 5.76
CA LYS A 23 -23.51 -3.51 4.59
C LYS A 23 -22.74 -2.85 3.45
N GLN A 24 -21.57 -3.39 3.10
CA GLN A 24 -20.81 -2.93 1.95
C GLN A 24 -21.67 -3.19 0.71
N SER A 25 -22.17 -2.12 0.09
CA SER A 25 -22.86 -2.20 -1.20
C SER A 25 -21.95 -2.83 -2.24
N LEU A 26 -22.51 -3.72 -3.04
CA LEU A 26 -21.82 -4.35 -4.17
C LEU A 26 -21.26 -3.26 -5.09
N PRO A 27 -20.05 -3.44 -5.64
CA PRO A 27 -19.53 -2.49 -6.62
C PRO A 27 -20.47 -2.43 -7.82
N THR A 28 -20.97 -1.24 -8.11
CA THR A 28 -21.73 -0.98 -9.33
C THR A 28 -20.88 -1.33 -10.56
N LYS A 29 -21.51 -1.59 -11.73
CA LYS A 29 -20.79 -1.86 -12.99
C LYS A 29 -19.68 -0.82 -13.26
N ALA A 30 -19.95 0.45 -12.93
CA ALA A 30 -18.97 1.54 -13.05
C ALA A 30 -17.73 1.33 -12.17
N VAL A 31 -17.88 0.95 -10.90
CA VAL A 31 -16.75 0.69 -9.99
C VAL A 31 -15.90 -0.48 -10.49
N ARG A 32 -16.52 -1.50 -11.07
CA ARG A 32 -15.80 -2.64 -11.66
C ARG A 32 -14.97 -2.22 -12.87
N TRP A 33 -15.50 -1.34 -13.72
CA TRP A 33 -14.79 -0.81 -14.89
C TRP A 33 -13.51 -0.05 -14.48
N TRP A 34 -13.59 0.81 -13.47
CA TRP A 34 -12.42 1.51 -12.98
C TRP A 34 -11.29 0.59 -12.51
N TRP A 35 -11.62 -0.54 -11.90
CA TRP A 35 -10.61 -1.53 -11.50
C TRP A 35 -10.00 -2.27 -12.70
N ILE A 36 -10.74 -2.47 -13.79
CA ILE A 36 -10.19 -3.00 -15.05
C ILE A 36 -9.21 -1.98 -15.65
N VAL A 37 -9.58 -0.72 -15.73
CA VAL A 37 -8.69 0.35 -16.21
C VAL A 37 -7.44 0.45 -15.33
N ALA A 38 -7.60 0.41 -14.01
CA ALA A 38 -6.47 0.41 -13.06
C ALA A 38 -5.55 -0.80 -13.28
N LEU A 39 -6.09 -1.98 -13.52
CA LEU A 39 -5.30 -3.19 -13.81
C LEU A 39 -4.53 -3.05 -15.12
N LEU A 40 -5.19 -2.63 -16.18
CA LEU A 40 -4.52 -2.44 -17.48
C LEU A 40 -3.46 -1.35 -17.42
N GLY A 41 -3.76 -0.23 -16.75
CA GLY A 41 -2.80 0.85 -16.52
C GLY A 41 -1.61 0.40 -15.67
N SER A 42 -1.84 -0.40 -14.62
CA SER A 42 -0.76 -0.95 -13.80
C SER A 42 0.14 -1.91 -14.58
N LEU A 43 -0.42 -2.75 -15.43
CA LEU A 43 0.35 -3.63 -16.32
C LEU A 43 1.20 -2.82 -17.31
N GLY A 44 0.61 -1.80 -17.93
CA GLY A 44 1.34 -0.91 -18.84
C GLY A 44 2.50 -0.18 -18.15
N LEU A 45 2.26 0.37 -16.95
CA LEU A 45 3.30 1.02 -16.14
C LEU A 45 4.41 0.03 -15.72
N LEU A 46 4.03 -1.18 -15.31
CA LEU A 46 4.99 -2.20 -14.91
C LEU A 46 5.87 -2.64 -16.07
N ILE A 47 5.25 -2.97 -17.21
CA ILE A 47 5.98 -3.39 -18.41
C ILE A 47 6.88 -2.24 -18.90
N GLY A 48 6.34 -1.03 -19.02
CA GLY A 48 7.10 0.12 -19.48
C GLY A 48 8.29 0.45 -18.58
N SER A 49 8.08 0.49 -17.25
CA SER A 49 9.17 0.72 -16.30
C SER A 49 10.18 -0.43 -16.28
N ALA A 50 9.74 -1.69 -16.42
CA ALA A 50 10.64 -2.84 -16.46
C ALA A 50 11.51 -2.85 -17.73
N LEU A 51 10.93 -2.55 -18.90
CA LEU A 51 11.69 -2.46 -20.17
C LEU A 51 12.77 -1.40 -20.11
N VAL A 52 12.47 -0.21 -19.58
CA VAL A 52 13.48 0.85 -19.42
C VAL A 52 14.50 0.49 -18.34
N ALA A 53 14.08 -0.14 -17.22
CA ALA A 53 14.96 -0.52 -16.14
C ALA A 53 15.91 -1.69 -16.49
N SER A 54 15.60 -2.46 -17.54
CA SER A 54 16.38 -3.66 -17.91
C SER A 54 17.72 -3.34 -18.58
N ASP A 55 18.00 -2.12 -19.00
CA ASP A 55 19.32 -1.71 -19.45
C ASP A 55 20.31 -1.43 -18.31
N HIS A 56 19.84 -1.50 -17.07
CA HIS A 56 20.59 -1.33 -15.84
C HIS A 56 21.25 0.06 -15.66
N GLN A 57 20.77 1.08 -16.36
CA GLN A 57 21.29 2.44 -16.27
C GLN A 57 20.18 3.43 -15.92
N LEU A 58 20.57 4.62 -15.44
CA LEU A 58 19.66 5.76 -15.31
C LEU A 58 19.94 6.73 -16.43
N HIS A 59 18.93 7.01 -17.25
CA HIS A 59 19.11 7.89 -18.41
C HIS A 59 18.12 9.06 -18.41
N GLY A 60 18.52 10.14 -19.08
CA GLY A 60 17.66 11.25 -19.45
C GLY A 60 16.79 11.77 -18.30
N VAL A 61 15.48 11.66 -18.46
CA VAL A 61 14.49 12.18 -17.51
C VAL A 61 14.59 11.46 -16.14
N GLU A 62 14.82 10.16 -16.11
CA GLU A 62 14.95 9.42 -14.84
C GLU A 62 16.16 9.92 -14.02
N LEU A 63 17.32 10.09 -14.67
CA LEU A 63 18.53 10.60 -14.05
C LEU A 63 18.33 12.01 -13.51
N THR A 64 17.70 12.89 -14.31
CA THR A 64 17.39 14.25 -13.90
C THR A 64 16.50 14.29 -12.66
N PHE A 65 15.41 13.50 -12.64
CA PHE A 65 14.53 13.40 -11.47
C PHE A 65 15.24 12.79 -10.26
N PHE A 66 16.09 11.80 -10.47
CA PHE A 66 16.88 11.21 -9.40
C PHE A 66 17.74 12.27 -8.71
N HIS A 67 18.58 12.98 -9.46
CA HIS A 67 19.45 14.02 -8.89
C HIS A 67 18.67 15.20 -8.32
N ALA A 68 17.57 15.61 -8.95
CA ALA A 68 16.74 16.69 -8.44
C ALA A 68 16.22 16.43 -7.02
N ILE A 69 15.99 15.16 -6.65
CA ILE A 69 15.50 14.76 -5.33
C ILE A 69 16.67 14.33 -4.42
N ASN A 70 17.61 13.54 -4.93
CA ASN A 70 18.72 13.01 -4.15
C ASN A 70 19.65 14.12 -3.63
N ASN A 71 19.78 15.24 -4.38
CA ASN A 71 20.58 16.40 -4.01
C ASN A 71 19.88 17.36 -3.01
N TRP A 72 18.71 17.01 -2.49
CA TRP A 72 18.07 17.83 -1.46
C TRP A 72 18.91 17.90 -0.19
N PRO A 73 18.80 19.01 0.59
CA PRO A 73 19.64 19.28 1.75
C PRO A 73 19.54 18.19 2.82
N ASP A 74 20.67 17.89 3.48
CA ASP A 74 20.76 16.85 4.52
C ASP A 74 19.91 17.13 5.77
N ARG A 75 19.46 18.37 6.00
CA ARG A 75 18.46 18.70 7.04
C ARG A 75 17.15 17.92 6.90
N LEU A 76 16.86 17.38 5.71
CA LEU A 76 15.68 16.56 5.44
C LEU A 76 15.91 15.07 5.74
N TYR A 77 17.12 14.68 6.17
CA TYR A 77 17.48 13.29 6.41
C TYR A 77 16.54 12.61 7.41
N TYR A 78 16.36 13.18 8.60
CA TYR A 78 15.54 12.55 9.63
C TYR A 78 14.06 12.41 9.27
N PRO A 79 13.39 13.42 8.69
CA PRO A 79 12.02 13.26 8.20
C PRO A 79 11.88 12.14 7.15
N PHE A 80 12.79 12.07 6.18
CA PHE A 80 12.74 11.04 5.15
C PHE A 80 13.17 9.67 5.65
N LEU A 81 14.12 9.61 6.58
CA LEU A 81 14.46 8.36 7.27
C LEU A 81 13.27 7.84 8.07
N ALA A 82 12.60 8.68 8.83
CA ALA A 82 11.39 8.30 9.57
C ALA A 82 10.30 7.78 8.63
N ALA A 83 10.03 8.47 7.50
CA ALA A 83 9.10 8.00 6.48
C ALA A 83 9.52 6.64 5.91
N SER A 84 10.82 6.41 5.70
CA SER A 84 11.36 5.14 5.22
C SER A 84 11.17 4.01 6.25
N ILE A 85 11.47 4.24 7.53
CA ILE A 85 11.33 3.24 8.61
C ILE A 85 9.85 2.89 8.81
N VAL A 86 8.97 3.90 8.87
CA VAL A 86 7.52 3.68 8.99
C VAL A 86 6.97 2.89 7.80
N SER A 87 7.58 3.03 6.63
CA SER A 87 7.20 2.28 5.43
C SER A 87 8.03 1.01 5.21
N GLU A 88 8.82 0.57 6.20
CA GLU A 88 9.63 -0.64 6.08
C GLU A 88 8.75 -1.85 5.83
N SER A 89 8.90 -2.36 4.63
CA SER A 89 7.82 -2.95 3.85
C SER A 89 7.14 -4.16 4.50
N LEU A 90 7.88 -5.09 5.07
CA LEU A 90 7.28 -6.30 5.63
C LEU A 90 6.69 -6.05 7.03
N TRP A 91 7.40 -5.32 7.88
CA TRP A 91 6.97 -5.08 9.26
C TRP A 91 5.70 -4.25 9.34
N ILE A 92 5.55 -3.26 8.47
CA ILE A 92 4.30 -2.47 8.43
C ILE A 92 3.12 -3.33 7.97
N ALA A 93 3.32 -4.24 7.01
CA ALA A 93 2.27 -5.17 6.60
C ALA A 93 1.86 -6.08 7.75
N VAL A 94 2.83 -6.65 8.46
CA VAL A 94 2.58 -7.49 9.66
C VAL A 94 1.84 -6.69 10.72
N ALA A 95 2.30 -5.47 11.03
CA ALA A 95 1.64 -4.59 12.00
C ALA A 95 0.18 -4.30 11.61
N VAL A 96 -0.08 -3.96 10.35
CA VAL A 96 -1.44 -3.71 9.85
C VAL A 96 -2.30 -4.97 9.94
N VAL A 97 -1.77 -6.15 9.63
CA VAL A 97 -2.50 -7.42 9.78
C VAL A 97 -2.85 -7.66 11.24
N ILE A 98 -1.91 -7.49 12.17
CA ILE A 98 -2.15 -7.67 13.61
C ILE A 98 -3.21 -6.67 14.11
N VAL A 99 -3.04 -5.38 13.82
CA VAL A 99 -3.98 -4.34 14.25
C VAL A 99 -5.39 -4.59 13.71
N THR A 100 -5.51 -4.92 12.44
CA THR A 100 -6.83 -5.20 11.83
C THR A 100 -7.44 -6.50 12.34
N PHE A 101 -6.63 -7.50 12.68
CA PHE A 101 -7.08 -8.73 13.31
C PHE A 101 -7.61 -8.47 14.74
N VAL A 102 -6.85 -7.76 15.56
CA VAL A 102 -7.26 -7.38 16.92
C VAL A 102 -8.52 -6.51 16.90
N ALA A 103 -8.63 -5.59 15.92
CA ALA A 103 -9.84 -4.80 15.69
C ALA A 103 -11.02 -5.60 15.11
N LYS A 104 -10.91 -6.93 15.00
CA LYS A 104 -11.92 -7.83 14.42
C LYS A 104 -12.30 -7.51 12.97
N LEU A 105 -11.41 -6.84 12.24
CA LEU A 105 -11.54 -6.56 10.81
C LEU A 105 -10.91 -7.70 9.97
N TYR A 106 -11.29 -8.93 10.26
CA TYR A 106 -10.67 -10.15 9.72
C TYR A 106 -10.56 -10.16 8.19
N ARG A 107 -11.59 -9.62 7.53
CA ARG A 107 -11.58 -9.50 6.07
C ARG A 107 -10.46 -8.58 5.57
N LEU A 108 -10.22 -7.47 6.25
CA LEU A 108 -9.13 -6.55 5.88
C LEU A 108 -7.77 -7.17 6.20
N ALA A 109 -7.63 -7.80 7.37
CA ALA A 109 -6.41 -8.50 7.75
C ALA A 109 -6.02 -9.55 6.69
N TRP A 110 -6.97 -10.39 6.28
CA TRP A 110 -6.75 -11.37 5.21
C TRP A 110 -6.41 -10.72 3.86
N GLN A 111 -7.11 -9.65 3.47
CA GLN A 111 -6.82 -8.95 2.22
C GLN A 111 -5.41 -8.35 2.21
N VAL A 112 -4.97 -7.75 3.32
CA VAL A 112 -3.61 -7.22 3.45
C VAL A 112 -2.60 -8.36 3.39
N ALA A 113 -2.80 -9.44 4.12
CA ALA A 113 -1.90 -10.60 4.10
C ALA A 113 -1.77 -11.20 2.70
N ALA A 114 -2.90 -11.51 2.05
CA ALA A 114 -2.91 -12.09 0.70
C ALA A 114 -2.29 -11.16 -0.34
N ALA A 115 -2.59 -9.85 -0.29
CA ALA A 115 -2.01 -8.87 -1.19
C ALA A 115 -0.50 -8.70 -0.97
N THR A 116 -0.05 -8.77 0.29
CA THR A 116 1.38 -8.73 0.64
C THR A 116 2.11 -9.92 0.03
N VAL A 117 1.60 -11.13 0.23
CA VAL A 117 2.19 -12.37 -0.33
C VAL A 117 2.22 -12.31 -1.86
N ALA A 118 1.12 -11.95 -2.51
CA ALA A 118 1.05 -11.83 -3.96
C ALA A 118 1.99 -10.73 -4.49
N GLY A 119 2.03 -9.57 -3.83
CA GLY A 119 2.88 -8.45 -4.20
C GLY A 119 4.37 -8.79 -4.07
N TYR A 120 4.79 -9.39 -2.96
CA TYR A 120 6.18 -9.82 -2.78
C TYR A 120 6.57 -10.94 -3.73
N GLY A 121 5.69 -11.93 -3.97
CA GLY A 121 5.92 -12.97 -4.97
C GLY A 121 6.12 -12.38 -6.37
N THR A 122 5.28 -11.45 -6.78
CA THR A 122 5.43 -10.74 -8.06
C THR A 122 6.72 -9.91 -8.09
N THR A 123 7.01 -9.16 -7.03
CA THR A 123 8.26 -8.39 -6.89
C THR A 123 9.49 -9.29 -7.00
N PHE A 124 9.49 -10.44 -6.34
CA PHE A 124 10.58 -11.41 -6.37
C PHE A 124 10.82 -11.94 -7.80
N ILE A 125 9.75 -12.34 -8.49
CA ILE A 125 9.82 -12.83 -9.86
C ILE A 125 10.40 -11.75 -10.78
N ILE A 126 9.83 -10.55 -10.77
CA ILE A 126 10.25 -9.47 -11.65
C ILE A 126 11.69 -9.02 -11.35
N ARG A 127 12.07 -8.99 -10.07
CA ARG A 127 13.43 -8.69 -9.64
C ARG A 127 14.46 -9.66 -10.21
N HIS A 128 14.09 -10.93 -10.29
CA HIS A 128 14.95 -11.94 -10.90
C HIS A 128 15.18 -11.70 -12.40
N PHE A 129 14.15 -11.28 -13.13
CA PHE A 129 14.26 -11.04 -14.57
C PHE A 129 14.91 -9.70 -14.94
N VAL A 130 14.58 -8.63 -14.21
CA VAL A 130 15.11 -7.29 -14.50
C VAL A 130 16.50 -7.09 -13.89
N ALA A 131 16.75 -7.65 -12.71
CA ALA A 131 18.04 -7.67 -11.98
C ALA A 131 18.76 -6.30 -11.90
N ARG A 132 18.02 -5.18 -11.90
CA ARG A 132 18.58 -3.82 -11.88
C ARG A 132 19.27 -3.54 -10.55
N PRO A 133 20.57 -3.14 -10.53
CA PRO A 133 21.26 -2.68 -9.34
C PRO A 133 20.64 -1.38 -8.79
N ARG A 134 20.99 -1.03 -7.55
CA ARG A 134 20.58 0.25 -6.94
C ARG A 134 21.43 1.41 -7.44
N PRO A 135 20.94 2.68 -7.33
CA PRO A 135 21.64 3.86 -7.81
C PRO A 135 23.10 3.96 -7.35
N PRO A 136 23.50 3.67 -6.09
CA PRO A 136 24.91 3.77 -5.69
C PRO A 136 25.83 2.73 -6.36
N GLN A 137 25.28 1.71 -7.00
CA GLN A 137 26.04 0.74 -7.78
C GLN A 137 26.14 1.09 -9.26
N LEU A 138 25.33 2.05 -9.72
CA LEU A 138 25.21 2.47 -11.10
C LEU A 138 25.84 3.85 -11.35
N LEU A 139 25.87 4.71 -10.33
CA LEU A 139 26.31 6.09 -10.40
C LEU A 139 27.35 6.35 -9.31
N THR A 140 28.33 7.21 -9.61
CA THR A 140 29.41 7.60 -8.69
C THR A 140 29.08 8.83 -7.84
N ASP A 141 28.08 9.61 -8.25
CA ASP A 141 27.70 10.90 -7.68
C ASP A 141 26.38 10.85 -6.90
N VAL A 142 26.14 9.75 -6.19
CA VAL A 142 24.93 9.52 -5.39
C VAL A 142 25.18 9.87 -3.92
N HIS A 143 24.31 10.67 -3.34
CA HIS A 143 24.20 10.80 -1.89
C HIS A 143 23.50 9.56 -1.30
N ALA A 144 24.28 8.49 -1.13
CA ALA A 144 23.80 7.23 -0.54
C ALA A 144 23.69 7.39 0.98
N ARG A 145 22.54 7.84 1.46
CA ARG A 145 22.25 8.09 2.89
C ARG A 145 21.91 6.83 3.67
N VAL A 146 21.54 5.77 2.97
CA VAL A 146 21.30 4.43 3.53
C VAL A 146 21.95 3.40 2.62
N HIS A 147 22.74 2.51 3.21
CA HIS A 147 23.39 1.43 2.49
C HIS A 147 22.46 0.21 2.39
N ASP A 148 22.22 -0.21 1.16
CA ASP A 148 21.46 -1.42 0.86
C ASP A 148 22.01 -2.03 -0.45
N THR A 149 22.40 -3.29 -0.39
CA THR A 149 23.06 -4.00 -1.50
C THR A 149 22.11 -4.87 -2.32
N ALA A 150 20.82 -4.93 -1.94
CA ALA A 150 19.83 -5.68 -2.69
C ALA A 150 19.54 -5.03 -4.06
N LEU A 151 18.91 -5.77 -4.97
CA LEU A 151 18.48 -5.24 -6.27
C LEU A 151 17.45 -4.11 -6.11
N GLY A 152 17.51 -3.10 -6.99
CA GLY A 152 16.68 -1.89 -6.94
C GLY A 152 15.27 -2.12 -7.45
N PHE A 153 15.13 -2.65 -8.66
CA PHE A 153 13.84 -2.77 -9.33
C PHE A 153 13.15 -4.12 -9.05
N PRO A 154 11.85 -4.13 -8.81
CA PRO A 154 10.99 -3.03 -8.39
C PRO A 154 11.03 -2.79 -6.87
N SER A 155 10.59 -1.59 -6.42
CA SER A 155 10.61 -1.22 -5.00
C SER A 155 9.52 -1.93 -4.19
N GLY A 156 9.92 -2.77 -3.23
CA GLY A 156 9.00 -3.43 -2.29
C GLY A 156 8.27 -2.44 -1.37
N HIS A 157 8.92 -1.34 -0.97
CA HIS A 157 8.30 -0.28 -0.15
C HIS A 157 7.18 0.43 -0.91
N ALA A 158 7.38 0.76 -2.19
CA ALA A 158 6.35 1.35 -3.04
C ALA A 158 5.16 0.41 -3.21
N MET A 159 5.44 -0.87 -3.44
CA MET A 159 4.41 -1.91 -3.59
C MET A 159 3.54 -2.00 -2.33
N ILE A 160 4.14 -2.20 -1.16
CA ILE A 160 3.37 -2.44 0.06
C ILE A 160 2.62 -1.20 0.55
N SER A 161 3.22 0.00 0.45
CA SER A 161 2.55 1.25 0.79
C SER A 161 1.30 1.46 -0.08
N THR A 162 1.39 1.16 -1.38
CA THR A 162 0.25 1.22 -2.30
C THR A 162 -0.83 0.23 -1.91
N VAL A 163 -0.48 -1.02 -1.62
CA VAL A 163 -1.42 -2.06 -1.17
C VAL A 163 -2.17 -1.60 0.09
N ILE A 164 -1.43 -1.17 1.12
CA ILE A 164 -2.01 -0.77 2.40
C ILE A 164 -2.94 0.42 2.21
N VAL A 165 -2.48 1.49 1.54
CA VAL A 165 -3.29 2.70 1.32
C VAL A 165 -4.59 2.37 0.58
N LEU A 166 -4.52 1.61 -0.52
CA LEU A 166 -5.69 1.29 -1.34
C LEU A 166 -6.66 0.34 -0.64
N LEU A 167 -6.19 -0.60 0.18
CA LEU A 167 -7.05 -1.49 0.95
C LEU A 167 -7.71 -0.76 2.13
N LEU A 168 -6.95 0.06 2.87
CA LEU A 168 -7.47 0.85 3.99
C LEU A 168 -8.45 1.94 3.54
N TRP A 169 -8.36 2.43 2.32
CA TRP A 169 -9.19 3.52 1.79
C TRP A 169 -10.68 3.38 2.11
N SER A 170 -11.22 2.16 1.99
CA SER A 170 -12.65 1.89 2.21
C SER A 170 -13.06 1.89 3.69
N TYR A 171 -12.09 1.77 4.60
CA TYR A 171 -12.29 1.67 6.05
C TYR A 171 -12.08 2.99 6.78
N LEU A 172 -11.44 3.96 6.12
CA LEU A 172 -11.13 5.25 6.72
C LEU A 172 -12.31 6.23 6.58
N PRO A 173 -12.52 7.11 7.56
CA PRO A 173 -13.44 8.25 7.45
C PRO A 173 -13.07 9.13 6.24
N ARG A 174 -14.09 9.75 5.61
CA ARG A 174 -13.89 10.52 4.37
C ARG A 174 -12.80 11.58 4.47
N GLY A 175 -12.71 12.29 5.58
CA GLY A 175 -11.69 13.33 5.79
C GLY A 175 -10.25 12.81 5.80
N TRP A 176 -10.01 11.58 6.29
CA TRP A 176 -8.67 10.97 6.38
C TRP A 176 -8.21 10.29 5.09
N ARG A 177 -9.16 9.95 4.19
CA ARG A 177 -8.83 9.23 2.96
C ARG A 177 -7.80 9.96 2.10
N TRP A 178 -7.98 11.27 1.91
CA TRP A 178 -7.09 12.08 1.08
C TRP A 178 -5.68 12.18 1.67
N LEU A 179 -5.58 12.24 3.00
CA LEU A 179 -4.27 12.26 3.68
C LEU A 179 -3.49 10.96 3.44
N THR A 180 -4.15 9.81 3.38
CA THR A 180 -3.46 8.54 3.12
C THR A 180 -2.87 8.47 1.72
N LEU A 181 -3.44 9.16 0.73
CA LEU A 181 -2.85 9.23 -0.60
C LEU A 181 -1.49 9.94 -0.62
N LEU A 182 -1.23 10.83 0.35
CA LEU A 182 0.07 11.50 0.47
C LEU A 182 1.18 10.54 0.94
N ILE A 183 0.83 9.41 1.54
CA ILE A 183 1.79 8.39 1.99
C ILE A 183 2.57 7.82 0.80
N ILE A 184 1.91 7.58 -0.33
CA ILE A 184 2.55 7.00 -1.53
C ILE A 184 3.66 7.92 -2.08
N PRO A 185 3.39 9.21 -2.41
CA PRO A 185 4.45 10.09 -2.88
C PRO A 185 5.50 10.41 -1.81
N ALA A 186 5.12 10.55 -0.55
CA ALA A 186 6.07 10.78 0.54
C ALA A 186 7.07 9.62 0.67
N MET A 187 6.57 8.37 0.60
CA MET A 187 7.42 7.17 0.59
C MET A 187 8.28 7.13 -0.67
N ALA A 188 7.72 7.42 -1.84
CA ALA A 188 8.45 7.48 -3.11
C ALA A 188 9.63 8.45 -3.05
N LEU A 189 9.37 9.68 -2.63
CA LEU A 189 10.39 10.73 -2.45
C LEU A 189 11.45 10.30 -1.42
N SER A 190 11.04 9.67 -0.31
CA SER A 190 11.95 9.15 0.70
C SER A 190 12.95 8.16 0.10
N ARG A 191 12.50 7.22 -0.73
CA ARG A 191 13.38 6.18 -1.30
C ARG A 191 14.40 6.75 -2.29
N VAL A 192 14.00 7.74 -3.09
CA VAL A 192 14.88 8.43 -4.04
C VAL A 192 15.85 9.36 -3.29
N TYR A 193 15.36 10.13 -2.31
CA TYR A 193 16.17 11.02 -1.48
C TYR A 193 17.26 10.26 -0.72
N LEU A 194 16.94 9.12 -0.14
CA LEU A 194 17.89 8.28 0.58
C LEU A 194 18.89 7.55 -0.34
N GLY A 195 18.73 7.66 -1.66
CA GLY A 195 19.60 7.02 -2.65
C GLY A 195 19.41 5.51 -2.78
N THR A 196 18.33 4.96 -2.22
CA THR A 196 18.10 3.50 -2.19
C THR A 196 17.37 2.97 -3.41
N HIS A 197 16.62 3.81 -4.12
CA HIS A 197 15.88 3.44 -5.32
C HIS A 197 15.90 4.54 -6.37
N ALA A 198 15.90 4.15 -7.64
CA ALA A 198 15.65 5.04 -8.77
C ALA A 198 14.14 5.32 -8.93
N PRO A 199 13.74 6.41 -9.59
CA PRO A 199 12.34 6.73 -9.84
C PRO A 199 11.54 5.60 -10.49
N LEU A 200 12.08 4.91 -11.49
CA LEU A 200 11.41 3.78 -12.14
C LEU A 200 11.22 2.58 -11.23
N ASP A 201 12.12 2.35 -10.25
CA ASP A 201 11.95 1.28 -9.26
C ASP A 201 10.68 1.51 -8.44
N VAL A 202 10.43 2.77 -8.07
CA VAL A 202 9.24 3.19 -7.32
C VAL A 202 7.98 3.07 -8.16
N VAL A 203 8.03 3.47 -9.44
CA VAL A 203 6.92 3.32 -10.39
C VAL A 203 6.57 1.85 -10.58
N GLY A 204 7.55 0.97 -10.75
CA GLY A 204 7.34 -0.47 -10.85
C GLY A 204 6.70 -1.07 -9.59
N GLY A 205 7.18 -0.67 -8.42
CA GLY A 205 6.59 -1.08 -7.14
C GLY A 205 5.14 -0.61 -6.98
N PHE A 206 4.85 0.66 -7.27
CA PHE A 206 3.50 1.22 -7.28
C PHE A 206 2.59 0.44 -8.25
N ALA A 207 3.06 0.15 -9.44
CA ALA A 207 2.31 -0.60 -10.45
C ALA A 207 1.94 -2.01 -9.94
N ILE A 208 2.87 -2.74 -9.31
CA ILE A 208 2.57 -4.04 -8.71
C ILE A 208 1.50 -3.90 -7.62
N GLY A 209 1.65 -2.95 -6.69
CA GLY A 209 0.69 -2.74 -5.61
C GLY A 209 -0.71 -2.43 -6.13
N LEU A 210 -0.83 -1.53 -7.12
CA LEU A 210 -2.09 -1.19 -7.77
C LEU A 210 -2.70 -2.39 -8.49
N GLY A 211 -1.91 -3.14 -9.25
CA GLY A 211 -2.34 -4.34 -9.98
C GLY A 211 -2.88 -5.42 -9.06
N VAL A 212 -2.16 -5.73 -7.98
CA VAL A 212 -2.59 -6.72 -6.97
C VAL A 212 -3.94 -6.33 -6.35
N VAL A 213 -4.08 -5.06 -5.93
CA VAL A 213 -5.36 -4.59 -5.37
C VAL A 213 -6.47 -4.61 -6.42
N ALA A 214 -6.19 -4.23 -7.67
CA ALA A 214 -7.17 -4.28 -8.75
C ALA A 214 -7.66 -5.70 -9.00
N VAL A 215 -6.77 -6.68 -9.08
CA VAL A 215 -7.13 -8.11 -9.18
C VAL A 215 -8.03 -8.53 -8.02
N MET A 216 -7.65 -8.21 -6.78
CA MET A 216 -8.47 -8.54 -5.60
C MET A 216 -9.85 -7.90 -5.63
N ARG A 217 -9.98 -6.69 -6.17
CA ARG A 217 -11.27 -6.00 -6.33
C ARG A 217 -12.12 -6.57 -7.45
N LEU A 218 -11.51 -7.18 -8.47
CA LEU A 218 -12.18 -7.81 -9.61
C LEU A 218 -12.60 -9.26 -9.34
N LEU A 219 -11.99 -9.95 -8.37
CA LEU A 219 -12.36 -11.33 -8.02
C LEU A 219 -13.85 -11.43 -7.69
N PRO A 220 -14.54 -12.48 -8.19
CA PRO A 220 -15.97 -12.67 -7.95
C PRO A 220 -16.27 -12.85 -6.46
N LEU A 221 -17.44 -12.37 -6.04
CA LEU A 221 -17.88 -12.39 -4.64
C LEU A 221 -17.93 -13.80 -4.02
N ARG A 222 -18.19 -14.82 -4.84
CA ARG A 222 -18.18 -16.22 -4.38
C ARG A 222 -16.81 -16.66 -3.86
N LEU A 223 -15.72 -16.30 -4.55
CA LEU A 223 -14.36 -16.54 -4.07
C LEU A 223 -14.00 -15.67 -2.84
N ARG A 224 -14.61 -14.48 -2.73
CA ARG A 224 -14.44 -13.62 -1.54
C ARG A 224 -15.21 -14.13 -0.33
N GLN A 225 -16.26 -14.93 -0.53
CA GLN A 225 -17.09 -15.51 0.54
C GLN A 225 -16.55 -16.85 1.04
N SER A 226 -15.95 -17.68 0.18
CA SER A 226 -15.31 -18.93 0.59
C SER A 226 -14.05 -18.74 1.44
N LEU A 227 -13.51 -17.52 1.50
CA LEU A 227 -12.42 -17.10 2.39
C LEU A 227 -12.96 -16.51 3.73
N ARG A 228 -14.23 -16.65 4.04
CA ARG A 228 -14.77 -16.38 5.35
C ARG A 228 -14.51 -17.61 6.23
N PHE A 229 -13.66 -17.43 7.21
CA PHE A 229 -13.69 -18.29 8.39
C PHE A 229 -14.89 -17.85 9.24
N ASP A 230 -15.84 -18.75 9.43
CA ASP A 230 -16.95 -18.60 10.38
C ASP A 230 -16.42 -18.51 11.80
#